data_327f1ffdc52415887fae707cf343d584
#
_entry.id   327f1ffdc52415887fae707cf343d584
#
_cell.length_a   1.000
_cell.length_b   1.000
_cell.length_c   1.000
_cell.angle_alpha   90.00
_cell.angle_beta   90.00
_cell.angle_gamma   90.00
#
_symmetry.space_group_name_H-M   'P 1'
#
loop_
_entity.id
_entity.type
_entity.pdbx_description
1 polymer ?
#
loop_
_entity_poly.entity_id
_entity_poly.type
_entity_poly.pdbx_seq_one_letter_code
_entity_poly.pdbx_strand_id
1 'polypeptide(L)'
;MAADPGARDASNHPQPATAARPLVLSGAHVVLPTGTVEDGRVIVDGTRIAGTAPANAQVVDVRNHWLVPGFVDIHNHGGGGASFAGTPEQILTAIRTHRLHGTTTLVASTVTDEMDLLVRQAGLLSELAEQGEIAGIHFEGPFISPCRKGAHSEALLRDPDPAEVRKLIDAARGKAKMVTLATELPGGIDSVRLLAEHGVIAAIGHTDATYEQTVEAIDAGATVATHLFNAMPGLGHRAPGPIAALLEDERVTVELINDGTHLHPAALELAFRHAGADRVAFITDAMDAAGIGDGRYMLGPLEVEVSEGVARLVEGGSIAGSTLTLDRAFKRAVTVDRLSVEDTVTALSANPARLLGLSDRVGSLEPGKDADLVLLDADFDIKGVMRHGAWVVAPQLA
;
A
#
# COMPACT_ATOMS: atom_id res chain seq x y z
N MET A 1 23.56 62.53 11.37
CA MET A 1 23.58 61.86 10.04
C MET A 1 24.02 60.45 10.28
N ALA A 2 23.06 59.53 10.44
CA ALA A 2 23.30 58.11 10.57
C ALA A 2 22.81 57.43 9.31
N ALA A 3 23.65 56.59 8.71
CA ALA A 3 23.36 55.84 7.48
C ALA A 3 22.42 54.68 7.74
N ASP A 4 21.47 54.51 6.85
CA ASP A 4 20.50 53.39 6.79
C ASP A 4 21.17 52.14 6.18
N PRO A 5 21.16 50.96 6.84
CA PRO A 5 21.61 49.73 6.24
C PRO A 5 20.41 48.78 6.04
N GLY A 6 19.85 48.69 4.83
CA GLY A 6 18.78 47.68 4.65
C GLY A 6 18.16 47.57 3.28
N ALA A 7 18.89 47.54 2.21
CA ALA A 7 18.41 47.01 0.95
C ALA A 7 18.72 45.50 0.90
N ARG A 8 17.76 44.67 1.28
CA ARG A 8 17.82 43.21 0.99
C ARG A 8 17.46 42.98 -0.47
N ASP A 9 18.45 42.49 -1.21
CA ASP A 9 18.32 42.01 -2.57
C ASP A 9 17.29 40.86 -2.66
N ALA A 10 16.14 41.15 -3.29
CA ALA A 10 15.02 40.26 -3.44
C ALA A 10 15.05 39.58 -4.82
N SER A 11 16.19 39.03 -5.24
CA SER A 11 16.33 38.36 -6.54
C SER A 11 16.79 36.89 -6.43
N ASN A 12 16.22 36.13 -5.50
CA ASN A 12 16.40 34.68 -5.50
C ASN A 12 15.08 34.02 -5.83
N HIS A 13 14.58 34.23 -7.05
CA HIS A 13 13.57 33.37 -7.62
C HIS A 13 14.25 32.00 -7.90
N PRO A 14 13.70 30.87 -7.39
CA PRO A 14 14.19 29.56 -7.81
C PRO A 14 14.04 29.48 -9.33
N GLN A 15 15.14 29.31 -10.03
CA GLN A 15 15.12 29.05 -11.47
C GLN A 15 14.27 27.80 -11.69
N PRO A 16 13.39 27.76 -12.71
CA PRO A 16 12.65 26.56 -13.05
C PRO A 16 13.69 25.45 -13.30
N ALA A 17 13.56 24.33 -12.60
CA ALA A 17 14.41 23.17 -12.80
C ALA A 17 14.43 22.88 -14.31
N THR A 18 15.62 22.88 -14.90
CA THR A 18 15.79 22.50 -16.31
C THR A 18 15.09 21.17 -16.51
N ALA A 19 14.11 21.13 -17.42
CA ALA A 19 13.34 19.92 -17.70
C ALA A 19 14.31 18.73 -17.86
N ALA A 20 14.11 17.69 -17.05
CA ALA A 20 14.98 16.53 -17.09
C ALA A 20 15.01 16.00 -18.53
N ARG A 21 16.23 15.68 -19.02
CA ARG A 21 16.40 15.18 -20.38
C ARG A 21 15.60 13.87 -20.55
N PRO A 22 14.85 13.69 -21.65
CA PRO A 22 14.14 12.43 -21.89
C PRO A 22 15.09 11.24 -21.80
N LEU A 23 14.61 10.13 -21.27
CA LEU A 23 15.40 8.95 -20.95
C LEU A 23 14.85 7.73 -21.69
N VAL A 24 15.73 6.88 -22.23
CA VAL A 24 15.39 5.56 -22.76
C VAL A 24 16.15 4.53 -21.96
N LEU A 25 15.45 3.76 -21.15
CA LEU A 25 15.97 2.56 -20.48
C LEU A 25 15.85 1.40 -21.47
N SER A 26 16.96 0.80 -21.89
CA SER A 26 16.99 -0.15 -23.01
C SER A 26 17.70 -1.46 -22.68
N GLY A 27 17.15 -2.57 -23.16
CA GLY A 27 17.75 -3.90 -23.06
C GLY A 27 17.30 -4.72 -21.85
N ALA A 28 16.31 -4.25 -21.08
CA ALA A 28 15.78 -4.96 -19.92
C ALA A 28 14.72 -6.01 -20.28
N HIS A 29 14.43 -6.90 -19.32
CA HIS A 29 13.17 -7.64 -19.27
C HIS A 29 12.07 -6.67 -18.79
N VAL A 30 11.21 -6.21 -19.70
CA VAL A 30 10.15 -5.24 -19.37
C VAL A 30 8.84 -5.96 -19.14
N VAL A 31 8.27 -5.83 -17.95
CA VAL A 31 6.97 -6.45 -17.62
C VAL A 31 5.85 -5.50 -18.02
N LEU A 32 5.08 -5.92 -19.01
CA LEU A 32 3.90 -5.23 -19.55
C LEU A 32 2.64 -6.02 -19.22
N PRO A 33 1.43 -5.42 -19.34
CA PRO A 33 0.17 -6.15 -19.15
C PRO A 33 -0.01 -7.34 -20.11
N THR A 34 0.69 -7.32 -21.24
CA THR A 34 0.65 -8.39 -22.27
C THR A 34 1.70 -9.48 -22.04
N GLY A 35 2.51 -9.40 -21.01
CA GLY A 35 3.62 -10.29 -20.70
C GLY A 35 4.97 -9.60 -20.71
N THR A 36 6.01 -10.35 -20.41
CA THR A 36 7.40 -9.86 -20.41
C THR A 36 7.97 -9.72 -21.81
N VAL A 37 8.58 -8.58 -22.09
CA VAL A 37 9.31 -8.29 -23.33
C VAL A 37 10.81 -8.33 -23.06
N GLU A 38 11.50 -9.31 -23.69
CA GLU A 38 12.96 -9.43 -23.67
C GLU A 38 13.60 -8.30 -24.48
N ASP A 39 14.78 -7.83 -24.05
CA ASP A 39 15.48 -6.69 -24.66
C ASP A 39 14.57 -5.47 -24.88
N GLY A 40 13.60 -5.31 -24.01
CA GLY A 40 12.61 -4.27 -24.06
C GLY A 40 13.17 -2.88 -23.72
N ARG A 41 12.33 -1.88 -23.90
CA ARG A 41 12.68 -0.50 -23.54
C ARG A 41 11.51 0.24 -22.93
N VAL A 42 11.81 1.14 -21.99
CA VAL A 42 10.86 2.12 -21.44
C VAL A 42 11.39 3.51 -21.74
N ILE A 43 10.52 4.37 -22.24
CA ILE A 43 10.85 5.75 -22.59
C ILE A 43 10.18 6.66 -21.56
N VAL A 44 10.97 7.54 -20.95
CA VAL A 44 10.47 8.52 -19.99
C VAL A 44 10.68 9.91 -20.59
N ASP A 45 9.61 10.70 -20.67
CA ASP A 45 9.63 12.09 -21.08
C ASP A 45 8.89 12.96 -20.04
N GLY A 46 9.64 13.80 -19.35
CA GLY A 46 9.14 14.52 -18.20
C GLY A 46 8.68 13.57 -17.09
N THR A 47 7.41 13.65 -16.72
CA THR A 47 6.81 12.83 -15.65
C THR A 47 6.08 11.58 -16.17
N ARG A 48 6.14 11.31 -17.48
CA ARG A 48 5.32 10.29 -18.14
C ARG A 48 6.15 9.26 -18.90
N ILE A 49 5.56 8.08 -19.02
CA ILE A 49 6.03 7.06 -19.98
C ILE A 49 5.59 7.49 -21.38
N ALA A 50 6.53 7.53 -22.32
CA ALA A 50 6.30 7.95 -23.71
C ALA A 50 6.28 6.75 -24.68
N GLY A 51 5.48 6.86 -25.75
CA GLY A 51 5.44 5.84 -26.80
C GLY A 51 6.60 5.93 -27.80
N THR A 52 7.21 7.11 -27.93
CA THR A 52 8.31 7.37 -28.86
C THR A 52 9.41 8.17 -28.20
N ALA A 53 10.66 7.82 -28.50
CA ALA A 53 11.83 8.52 -27.94
C ALA A 53 12.07 9.83 -28.70
N PRO A 54 12.15 10.99 -28.00
CA PRO A 54 12.62 12.23 -28.57
C PRO A 54 14.08 12.09 -29.09
N ALA A 55 14.44 12.84 -30.13
CA ALA A 55 15.77 12.77 -30.76
C ALA A 55 16.94 13.11 -29.80
N ASN A 56 16.66 13.87 -28.75
CA ASN A 56 17.63 14.27 -27.72
C ASN A 56 17.61 13.36 -26.48
N ALA A 57 16.89 12.22 -26.51
CA ALA A 57 16.82 11.34 -25.38
C ALA A 57 18.18 10.73 -25.04
N GLN A 58 18.45 10.61 -23.75
CA GLN A 58 19.61 9.86 -23.25
C GLN A 58 19.24 8.37 -23.22
N VAL A 59 20.08 7.53 -23.82
CA VAL A 59 19.93 6.08 -23.76
C VAL A 59 20.77 5.56 -22.59
N VAL A 60 20.14 4.75 -21.74
CA VAL A 60 20.78 4.06 -20.63
C VAL A 60 20.61 2.57 -20.83
N ASP A 61 21.73 1.86 -20.86
CA ASP A 61 21.76 0.41 -20.99
C ASP A 61 21.41 -0.24 -19.66
N VAL A 62 20.32 -1.01 -19.64
CA VAL A 62 19.81 -1.74 -18.46
C VAL A 62 19.68 -3.24 -18.76
N ARG A 63 20.57 -3.79 -19.62
CA ARG A 63 20.60 -5.23 -19.92
C ARG A 63 20.78 -6.06 -18.63
N ASN A 64 20.20 -7.24 -18.65
CA ASN A 64 20.18 -8.17 -17.50
C ASN A 64 19.47 -7.62 -16.25
N HIS A 65 18.61 -6.62 -16.41
CA HIS A 65 17.75 -6.10 -15.36
C HIS A 65 16.28 -6.31 -15.72
N TRP A 66 15.42 -6.25 -14.70
CA TRP A 66 13.98 -6.20 -14.85
C TRP A 66 13.50 -4.76 -14.72
N LEU A 67 12.61 -4.34 -15.60
CA LEU A 67 11.84 -3.11 -15.46
C LEU A 67 10.40 -3.48 -15.17
N VAL A 68 9.95 -3.11 -13.97
CA VAL A 68 8.58 -3.34 -13.51
C VAL A 68 7.92 -2.00 -13.16
N PRO A 69 6.58 -1.88 -13.18
CA PRO A 69 5.91 -0.69 -12.68
C PRO A 69 6.21 -0.47 -11.20
N GLY A 70 6.16 0.78 -10.77
CA GLY A 70 6.26 1.11 -9.35
C GLY A 70 5.21 0.39 -8.54
N PHE A 71 5.59 -0.09 -7.35
CA PHE A 71 4.70 -0.82 -6.47
C PHE A 71 3.64 0.11 -5.86
N VAL A 72 2.47 -0.46 -5.59
CA VAL A 72 1.31 0.22 -5.00
C VAL A 72 0.94 -0.47 -3.70
N ASP A 73 1.12 0.22 -2.58
CA ASP A 73 0.81 -0.30 -1.25
C ASP A 73 -0.48 0.34 -0.73
N ILE A 74 -1.51 -0.47 -0.54
CA ILE A 74 -2.83 0.01 -0.13
C ILE A 74 -3.09 -0.13 1.37
N HIS A 75 -2.17 -0.79 2.10
CA HIS A 75 -2.29 -1.03 3.54
C HIS A 75 -0.91 -0.93 4.21
N ASN A 76 -0.66 0.19 4.89
CA ASN A 76 0.64 0.52 5.47
C ASN A 76 0.49 1.54 6.60
N HIS A 77 1.06 1.27 7.79
CA HIS A 77 0.94 2.11 9.00
C HIS A 77 2.17 2.96 9.28
N GLY A 78 3.31 2.66 8.64
CA GLY A 78 4.55 3.38 8.90
C GLY A 78 5.80 2.70 8.36
N GLY A 79 6.96 3.24 8.71
CA GLY A 79 8.27 2.74 8.33
C GLY A 79 9.37 3.74 8.67
N GLY A 80 10.62 3.30 8.68
CA GLY A 80 11.75 4.19 8.92
C GLY A 80 11.80 4.78 10.35
N GLY A 81 11.18 4.12 11.33
CA GLY A 81 11.03 4.60 12.70
C GLY A 81 9.91 5.63 12.89
N ALA A 82 8.98 5.71 11.96
CA ALA A 82 7.95 6.72 11.93
C ALA A 82 6.59 6.16 11.53
N SER A 83 5.52 6.66 12.15
CA SER A 83 4.14 6.27 11.93
C SER A 83 3.38 7.32 11.12
N PHE A 84 2.32 6.90 10.42
CA PHE A 84 1.35 7.82 9.81
C PHE A 84 0.46 8.52 10.85
N ALA A 85 0.50 8.10 12.12
CA ALA A 85 -0.09 8.83 13.24
C ALA A 85 0.81 9.95 13.79
N GLY A 86 2.01 10.14 13.23
CA GLY A 86 3.01 11.10 13.69
C GLY A 86 2.84 12.53 13.17
N THR A 87 3.91 13.32 13.31
CA THR A 87 4.00 14.67 12.71
C THR A 87 4.17 14.59 11.19
N PRO A 88 3.93 15.69 10.44
CA PRO A 88 4.16 15.71 8.99
C PRO A 88 5.56 15.21 8.58
N GLU A 89 6.60 15.58 9.33
CA GLU A 89 7.97 15.16 9.08
C GLU A 89 8.17 13.66 9.28
N GLN A 90 7.54 13.09 10.32
CA GLN A 90 7.54 11.65 10.58
C GLN A 90 6.81 10.90 9.46
N ILE A 91 5.63 11.37 9.08
CA ILE A 91 4.85 10.78 7.97
C ILE A 91 5.67 10.79 6.67
N LEU A 92 6.33 11.91 6.34
CA LEU A 92 7.22 11.98 5.17
C LEU A 92 8.42 11.02 5.28
N THR A 93 8.91 10.75 6.48
CA THR A 93 9.98 9.76 6.72
C THR A 93 9.48 8.35 6.38
N ALA A 94 8.29 7.97 6.88
CA ALA A 94 7.68 6.69 6.55
C ALA A 94 7.48 6.52 5.03
N ILE A 95 6.90 7.54 4.37
CA ILE A 95 6.71 7.54 2.91
C ILE A 95 8.04 7.36 2.16
N ARG A 96 9.09 8.10 2.55
CA ARG A 96 10.41 8.00 1.90
C ARG A 96 11.02 6.61 2.08
N THR A 97 10.85 6.00 3.23
CA THR A 97 11.34 4.63 3.48
C THR A 97 10.74 3.66 2.48
N HIS A 98 9.43 3.64 2.31
CA HIS A 98 8.78 2.75 1.35
C HIS A 98 9.12 3.09 -0.11
N ARG A 99 9.32 4.38 -0.44
CA ARG A 99 9.79 4.79 -1.78
C ARG A 99 11.18 4.25 -2.11
N LEU A 100 12.09 4.19 -1.15
CA LEU A 100 13.42 3.58 -1.36
C LEU A 100 13.31 2.08 -1.67
N HIS A 101 12.21 1.44 -1.26
CA HIS A 101 11.87 0.04 -1.48
C HIS A 101 10.87 -0.18 -2.62
N GLY A 102 10.77 0.77 -3.57
CA GLY A 102 10.00 0.61 -4.81
C GLY A 102 8.53 0.98 -4.74
N THR A 103 7.98 1.31 -3.57
CA THR A 103 6.59 1.75 -3.42
C THR A 103 6.45 3.20 -3.91
N THR A 104 5.95 3.41 -5.12
CA THR A 104 5.77 4.75 -5.70
C THR A 104 4.41 5.35 -5.37
N THR A 105 3.42 4.50 -5.11
CA THR A 105 2.05 4.87 -4.72
C THR A 105 1.70 4.20 -3.41
N LEU A 106 1.22 4.97 -2.42
CA LEU A 106 0.97 4.49 -1.08
C LEU A 106 -0.32 5.08 -0.52
N VAL A 107 -1.13 4.24 0.14
CA VAL A 107 -2.25 4.65 0.99
C VAL A 107 -1.78 4.60 2.44
N ALA A 108 -1.96 5.70 3.18
CA ALA A 108 -1.61 5.75 4.59
C ALA A 108 -2.73 5.16 5.44
N SER A 109 -2.41 4.13 6.23
CA SER A 109 -3.37 3.47 7.13
C SER A 109 -3.27 4.05 8.53
N THR A 110 -4.43 4.37 9.12
CA THR A 110 -4.54 4.62 10.56
C THR A 110 -4.83 3.31 11.28
N VAL A 111 -4.48 3.23 12.54
CA VAL A 111 -4.88 2.12 13.44
C VAL A 111 -5.93 2.62 14.41
N THR A 112 -6.66 1.71 15.06
CA THR A 112 -7.63 2.03 16.12
C THR A 112 -7.07 3.02 17.13
N ASP A 113 -7.76 4.15 17.28
CA ASP A 113 -7.46 5.20 18.25
C ASP A 113 -8.74 5.94 18.66
N GLU A 114 -8.64 6.95 19.54
CA GLU A 114 -9.75 7.83 19.88
C GLU A 114 -10.28 8.53 18.62
N MET A 115 -11.62 8.60 18.46
CA MET A 115 -12.26 9.18 17.26
C MET A 115 -11.79 10.60 16.95
N ASP A 116 -11.62 11.43 17.98
CA ASP A 116 -11.15 12.81 17.77
C ASP A 116 -9.70 12.86 17.26
N LEU A 117 -8.88 11.87 17.63
CA LEU A 117 -7.53 11.74 17.12
C LEU A 117 -7.54 11.26 15.67
N LEU A 118 -8.35 10.26 15.33
CA LEU A 118 -8.52 9.78 13.96
C LEU A 118 -9.02 10.88 13.02
N VAL A 119 -9.96 11.71 13.47
CA VAL A 119 -10.45 12.88 12.71
C VAL A 119 -9.32 13.88 12.44
N ARG A 120 -8.47 14.18 13.44
CA ARG A 120 -7.31 15.07 13.25
C ARG A 120 -6.27 14.47 12.29
N GLN A 121 -5.97 13.19 12.44
CA GLN A 121 -5.04 12.47 11.55
C GLN A 121 -5.57 12.47 10.10
N ALA A 122 -6.86 12.20 9.90
CA ALA A 122 -7.48 12.25 8.59
C ALA A 122 -7.32 13.62 7.92
N GLY A 123 -7.46 14.71 8.68
CA GLY A 123 -7.24 16.06 8.18
C GLY A 123 -5.80 16.28 7.70
N LEU A 124 -4.80 15.86 8.49
CA LEU A 124 -3.38 15.96 8.17
C LEU A 124 -3.01 15.09 6.95
N LEU A 125 -3.44 13.85 6.94
CA LEU A 125 -3.20 12.93 5.82
C LEU A 125 -3.87 13.41 4.52
N SER A 126 -5.02 14.08 4.63
CA SER A 126 -5.70 14.68 3.47
C SER A 126 -4.85 15.76 2.81
N GLU A 127 -4.16 16.60 3.60
CA GLU A 127 -3.25 17.62 3.06
C GLU A 127 -2.08 16.99 2.31
N LEU A 128 -1.51 15.90 2.82
CA LEU A 128 -0.45 15.15 2.13
C LEU A 128 -0.96 14.46 0.86
N ALA A 129 -2.21 13.99 0.86
CA ALA A 129 -2.84 13.43 -0.34
C ALA A 129 -3.12 14.52 -1.41
N GLU A 130 -3.48 15.74 -1.01
CA GLU A 130 -3.61 16.88 -1.92
C GLU A 130 -2.28 17.28 -2.54
N GLN A 131 -1.18 17.18 -1.78
CA GLN A 131 0.18 17.41 -2.25
C GLN A 131 0.72 16.27 -3.14
N GLY A 132 0.00 15.15 -3.25
CA GLY A 132 0.40 13.98 -4.03
C GLY A 132 1.47 13.11 -3.35
N GLU A 133 1.68 13.28 -2.05
CA GLU A 133 2.63 12.45 -1.30
C GLU A 133 2.08 11.05 -1.02
N ILE A 134 0.76 10.92 -0.82
CA ILE A 134 0.03 9.65 -0.67
C ILE A 134 -1.17 9.61 -1.62
N ALA A 135 -1.67 8.42 -1.92
CA ALA A 135 -2.84 8.21 -2.77
C ALA A 135 -4.17 8.41 -2.04
N GLY A 136 -4.15 8.35 -0.72
CA GLY A 136 -5.31 8.51 0.15
C GLY A 136 -5.13 7.88 1.51
N ILE A 137 -6.24 7.66 2.20
CA ILE A 137 -6.29 7.23 3.59
C ILE A 137 -7.05 5.91 3.69
N HIS A 138 -6.50 4.97 4.42
CA HIS A 138 -7.18 3.77 4.87
C HIS A 138 -7.40 3.86 6.39
N PHE A 139 -8.63 3.63 6.84
CA PHE A 139 -8.95 3.52 8.26
C PHE A 139 -9.05 2.04 8.64
N GLU A 140 -8.06 1.52 9.36
CA GLU A 140 -8.13 0.19 9.93
C GLU A 140 -8.65 0.28 11.37
N GLY A 141 -9.92 0.00 11.53
CA GLY A 141 -10.65 0.26 12.77
C GLY A 141 -11.09 1.74 12.92
N PRO A 142 -11.71 2.07 14.06
CA PRO A 142 -11.88 1.29 15.29
C PRO A 142 -13.03 0.26 15.27
N PHE A 143 -13.62 0.00 14.12
CA PHE A 143 -14.80 -0.83 13.90
C PHE A 143 -14.46 -2.32 13.80
N ILE A 144 -13.73 -2.81 14.80
CA ILE A 144 -13.05 -4.11 14.84
C ILE A 144 -13.77 -5.03 15.81
N SER A 145 -13.92 -6.30 15.47
CA SER A 145 -14.49 -7.31 16.38
C SER A 145 -13.57 -7.53 17.59
N PRO A 146 -14.09 -7.41 18.84
CA PRO A 146 -13.29 -7.65 20.04
C PRO A 146 -12.67 -9.06 20.06
N CYS A 147 -13.36 -10.05 19.50
CA CYS A 147 -12.84 -11.43 19.39
C CYS A 147 -11.66 -11.57 18.42
N ARG A 148 -11.50 -10.61 17.52
CA ARG A 148 -10.51 -10.61 16.43
C ARG A 148 -9.66 -9.33 16.40
N LYS A 149 -9.49 -8.71 17.55
CA LYS A 149 -8.81 -7.43 17.69
C LYS A 149 -7.34 -7.42 17.21
N GLY A 150 -6.67 -8.58 17.19
CA GLY A 150 -5.25 -8.62 16.82
C GLY A 150 -4.40 -7.65 17.66
N ALA A 151 -3.76 -6.69 17.00
CA ALA A 151 -2.94 -5.65 17.62
C ALA A 151 -3.71 -4.32 17.83
N HIS A 152 -5.02 -4.34 17.94
CA HIS A 152 -5.83 -3.16 18.27
C HIS A 152 -6.12 -3.07 19.76
N SER A 153 -6.21 -1.83 20.29
CA SER A 153 -6.58 -1.56 21.67
C SER A 153 -8.06 -1.84 21.91
N GLU A 154 -8.37 -2.88 22.70
CA GLU A 154 -9.75 -3.30 22.96
C GLU A 154 -10.62 -2.18 23.57
N ALA A 155 -10.03 -1.34 24.42
CA ALA A 155 -10.73 -0.23 25.07
C ALA A 155 -11.20 0.86 24.09
N LEU A 156 -10.65 0.90 22.88
CA LEU A 156 -10.94 1.90 21.86
C LEU A 156 -11.81 1.36 20.72
N LEU A 157 -12.18 0.06 20.77
CA LEU A 157 -13.03 -0.54 19.75
C LEU A 157 -14.46 0.01 19.83
N ARG A 158 -15.10 0.08 18.66
CA ARG A 158 -16.46 0.59 18.49
C ARG A 158 -17.23 -0.24 17.50
N ASP A 159 -18.53 -0.27 17.66
CA ASP A 159 -19.42 -0.76 16.60
C ASP A 159 -19.37 0.17 15.39
N PRO A 160 -19.46 -0.35 14.17
CA PRO A 160 -19.45 0.42 12.93
C PRO A 160 -20.78 1.18 12.73
N ASP A 161 -21.06 2.17 13.59
CA ASP A 161 -22.18 3.07 13.43
C ASP A 161 -21.99 3.94 12.16
N PRO A 162 -22.95 3.99 11.24
CA PRO A 162 -22.86 4.82 10.02
C PRO A 162 -22.55 6.29 10.30
N ALA A 163 -22.99 6.86 11.44
CA ALA A 163 -22.68 8.25 11.79
C ALA A 163 -21.21 8.42 12.19
N GLU A 164 -20.61 7.44 12.87
CA GLU A 164 -19.18 7.45 13.22
C GLU A 164 -18.31 7.23 11.98
N VAL A 165 -18.70 6.29 11.09
CA VAL A 165 -18.02 6.07 9.79
C VAL A 165 -18.06 7.34 8.94
N ARG A 166 -19.20 8.03 8.88
CA ARG A 166 -19.35 9.30 8.13
C ARG A 166 -18.40 10.38 8.66
N LYS A 167 -18.20 10.49 9.97
CA LYS A 167 -17.24 11.46 10.54
C LYS A 167 -15.82 11.27 9.97
N LEU A 168 -15.36 10.01 9.81
CA LEU A 168 -14.06 9.72 9.23
C LEU A 168 -14.02 10.06 7.73
N ILE A 169 -15.07 9.71 6.98
CA ILE A 169 -15.17 10.06 5.54
C ILE A 169 -15.10 11.57 5.36
N ASP A 170 -15.88 12.33 6.14
CA ASP A 170 -15.94 13.79 6.04
C ASP A 170 -14.61 14.44 6.43
N ALA A 171 -13.96 13.93 7.50
CA ALA A 171 -12.65 14.41 7.94
C ALA A 171 -11.55 14.17 6.87
N ALA A 172 -11.67 13.12 6.10
CA ALA A 172 -10.75 12.79 5.01
C ALA A 172 -10.92 13.66 3.76
N ARG A 173 -11.89 14.58 3.70
CA ARG A 173 -12.06 15.58 2.62
C ARG A 173 -11.99 14.97 1.21
N GLY A 174 -12.64 13.80 1.00
CA GLY A 174 -12.63 13.06 -0.25
C GLY A 174 -11.34 12.28 -0.53
N LYS A 175 -10.47 12.11 0.48
CA LYS A 175 -9.23 11.31 0.39
C LYS A 175 -9.35 9.95 1.08
N ALA A 176 -10.48 9.63 1.72
CA ALA A 176 -10.75 8.27 2.20
C ALA A 176 -10.77 7.31 1.01
N LYS A 177 -9.98 6.27 1.07
CA LYS A 177 -9.91 5.22 0.04
C LYS A 177 -10.51 3.92 0.55
N MET A 178 -10.30 3.59 1.81
CA MET A 178 -10.71 2.30 2.36
C MET A 178 -11.03 2.43 3.85
N VAL A 179 -11.99 1.63 4.30
CA VAL A 179 -12.27 1.40 5.73
C VAL A 179 -12.35 -0.09 5.96
N THR A 180 -11.52 -0.61 6.85
CA THR A 180 -11.61 -1.98 7.35
C THR A 180 -12.55 -2.04 8.54
N LEU A 181 -13.53 -2.96 8.48
CA LEU A 181 -14.53 -3.11 9.53
C LEU A 181 -14.98 -4.58 9.70
N ALA A 182 -15.40 -4.91 10.91
CA ALA A 182 -16.07 -6.15 11.26
C ALA A 182 -17.57 -6.03 10.94
N THR A 183 -17.98 -6.60 9.83
CA THR A 183 -19.31 -6.38 9.24
C THR A 183 -20.45 -7.05 9.97
N GLU A 184 -20.16 -8.02 10.84
CA GLU A 184 -21.11 -8.69 11.71
C GLU A 184 -21.55 -7.88 12.93
N LEU A 185 -20.82 -6.81 13.26
CA LEU A 185 -21.15 -5.93 14.38
C LEU A 185 -22.38 -5.06 14.08
N PRO A 186 -23.10 -4.57 15.13
CA PRO A 186 -24.23 -3.67 14.92
C PRO A 186 -23.90 -2.47 14.05
N GLY A 187 -24.70 -2.22 13.01
CA GLY A 187 -24.47 -1.15 12.04
C GLY A 187 -23.48 -1.48 10.91
N GLY A 188 -22.84 -2.67 10.92
CA GLY A 188 -21.82 -3.05 9.95
C GLY A 188 -22.29 -3.01 8.52
N ILE A 189 -23.41 -3.67 8.21
CA ILE A 189 -23.97 -3.73 6.86
C ILE A 189 -24.41 -2.34 6.37
N ASP A 190 -25.01 -1.53 7.23
CA ASP A 190 -25.40 -0.15 6.86
C ASP A 190 -24.17 0.74 6.63
N SER A 191 -23.09 0.53 7.38
CA SER A 191 -21.81 1.20 7.16
C SER A 191 -21.14 0.76 5.84
N VAL A 192 -21.23 -0.52 5.48
CA VAL A 192 -20.76 -1.00 4.15
C VAL A 192 -21.49 -0.28 3.03
N ARG A 193 -22.83 -0.19 3.10
CA ARG A 193 -23.65 0.55 2.10
C ARG A 193 -23.26 2.03 2.03
N LEU A 194 -23.08 2.67 3.19
CA LEU A 194 -22.63 4.06 3.28
C LEU A 194 -21.28 4.27 2.60
N LEU A 195 -20.30 3.41 2.84
CA LEU A 195 -18.98 3.47 2.22
C LEU A 195 -19.08 3.33 0.70
N ALA A 196 -19.83 2.34 0.21
CA ALA A 196 -20.05 2.12 -1.22
C ALA A 196 -20.72 3.33 -1.90
N GLU A 197 -21.72 3.95 -1.28
CA GLU A 197 -22.39 5.18 -1.77
C GLU A 197 -21.43 6.37 -1.88
N HIS A 198 -20.37 6.41 -1.05
CA HIS A 198 -19.36 7.47 -1.06
C HIS A 198 -18.14 7.15 -1.92
N GLY A 199 -18.14 5.98 -2.62
CA GLY A 199 -16.99 5.51 -3.41
C GLY A 199 -15.77 5.19 -2.56
N VAL A 200 -15.98 4.85 -1.29
CA VAL A 200 -14.95 4.39 -0.35
C VAL A 200 -15.03 2.87 -0.27
N ILE A 201 -13.91 2.19 -0.37
CA ILE A 201 -13.82 0.74 -0.31
C ILE A 201 -14.20 0.27 1.10
N ALA A 202 -15.21 -0.58 1.21
CA ALA A 202 -15.48 -1.33 2.42
C ALA A 202 -14.65 -2.62 2.39
N ALA A 203 -13.74 -2.78 3.35
CA ALA A 203 -12.88 -3.94 3.51
C ALA A 203 -13.30 -4.77 4.73
N ILE A 204 -13.49 -6.07 4.53
CA ILE A 204 -13.86 -7.01 5.58
C ILE A 204 -12.58 -7.51 6.24
N GLY A 205 -12.39 -7.19 7.51
CA GLY A 205 -11.23 -7.59 8.29
C GLY A 205 -11.46 -7.49 9.78
N HIS A 206 -10.58 -8.12 10.57
CA HIS A 206 -10.72 -8.18 12.02
C HIS A 206 -12.13 -8.59 12.45
N THR A 207 -12.65 -9.64 11.82
CA THR A 207 -14.06 -10.05 11.83
C THR A 207 -14.21 -11.46 12.38
N ASP A 208 -15.28 -11.70 13.11
CA ASP A 208 -15.73 -13.02 13.53
C ASP A 208 -16.98 -13.48 12.73
N ALA A 209 -17.21 -12.86 11.56
CA ALA A 209 -18.36 -13.13 10.70
C ALA A 209 -18.44 -14.59 10.26
N THR A 210 -19.66 -15.08 10.11
CA THR A 210 -19.92 -16.36 9.43
C THR A 210 -19.79 -16.20 7.91
N TYR A 211 -19.84 -17.31 7.20
CA TYR A 211 -19.90 -17.31 5.73
C TYR A 211 -21.07 -16.45 5.22
N GLU A 212 -22.27 -16.69 5.76
CA GLU A 212 -23.50 -16.01 5.35
C GLU A 212 -23.46 -14.50 5.63
N GLN A 213 -22.94 -14.08 6.79
CA GLN A 213 -22.76 -12.67 7.12
C GLN A 213 -21.75 -12.00 6.19
N THR A 214 -20.70 -12.71 5.80
CA THR A 214 -19.70 -12.21 4.85
C THR A 214 -20.31 -12.03 3.45
N VAL A 215 -21.12 -13.00 2.98
CA VAL A 215 -21.85 -12.87 1.71
C VAL A 215 -22.79 -11.66 1.75
N GLU A 216 -23.53 -11.46 2.85
CA GLU A 216 -24.40 -10.29 3.02
C GLU A 216 -23.60 -8.97 2.92
N ALA A 217 -22.41 -8.91 3.52
CA ALA A 217 -21.55 -7.74 3.44
C ALA A 217 -21.01 -7.49 2.03
N ILE A 218 -20.64 -8.54 1.28
CA ILE A 218 -20.24 -8.43 -0.13
C ILE A 218 -21.42 -7.95 -0.97
N ASP A 219 -22.62 -8.48 -0.76
CA ASP A 219 -23.84 -8.04 -1.45
C ASP A 219 -24.23 -6.59 -1.11
N ALA A 220 -23.87 -6.12 0.08
CA ALA A 220 -24.03 -4.72 0.49
C ALA A 220 -22.99 -3.78 -0.14
N GLY A 221 -21.89 -4.29 -0.74
CA GLY A 221 -20.89 -3.51 -1.45
C GLY A 221 -19.45 -3.62 -0.92
N ALA A 222 -19.15 -4.54 -0.02
CA ALA A 222 -17.78 -4.82 0.38
C ALA A 222 -17.00 -5.51 -0.75
N THR A 223 -15.76 -5.06 -1.00
CA THR A 223 -14.96 -5.51 -2.16
C THR A 223 -13.53 -5.90 -1.83
N VAL A 224 -13.13 -5.85 -0.56
CA VAL A 224 -11.77 -6.18 -0.12
C VAL A 224 -11.82 -7.09 1.09
N ALA A 225 -10.93 -8.09 1.11
CA ALA A 225 -10.58 -8.86 2.28
C ALA A 225 -9.28 -8.33 2.87
N THR A 226 -9.33 -7.68 4.02
CA THR A 226 -8.15 -7.14 4.71
C THR A 226 -7.28 -8.29 5.17
N HIS A 227 -5.97 -8.27 4.82
CA HIS A 227 -4.94 -9.26 5.18
C HIS A 227 -5.50 -10.67 5.43
N LEU A 228 -6.13 -11.24 4.39
CA LEU A 228 -6.87 -12.52 4.42
C LEU A 228 -6.15 -13.57 5.28
N PHE A 229 -6.89 -14.35 6.05
CA PHE A 229 -6.52 -15.32 7.09
C PHE A 229 -6.17 -14.70 8.45
N ASN A 230 -5.66 -13.47 8.50
CA ASN A 230 -5.25 -12.86 9.76
C ASN A 230 -6.43 -12.20 10.45
N ALA A 231 -6.51 -12.35 11.78
CA ALA A 231 -7.61 -11.84 12.60
C ALA A 231 -9.01 -12.26 12.09
N MET A 232 -9.16 -13.51 11.63
CA MET A 232 -10.40 -14.13 11.15
C MET A 232 -10.56 -15.54 11.72
N PRO A 233 -11.80 -16.12 11.75
CA PRO A 233 -11.98 -17.55 11.95
C PRO A 233 -11.28 -18.35 10.86
N GLY A 234 -10.61 -19.43 11.23
CA GLY A 234 -9.99 -20.35 10.28
C GLY A 234 -11.03 -21.07 9.40
N LEU A 235 -10.62 -21.51 8.22
CA LEU A 235 -11.46 -22.26 7.29
C LEU A 235 -11.89 -23.61 7.87
N GLY A 236 -13.14 -23.73 8.27
CA GLY A 236 -13.73 -24.95 8.82
C GLY A 236 -14.64 -25.66 7.83
N HIS A 237 -14.61 -26.99 7.80
CA HIS A 237 -15.41 -27.78 6.84
C HIS A 237 -16.94 -27.79 7.12
N ARG A 238 -17.40 -27.34 8.29
CA ARG A 238 -18.82 -27.18 8.65
C ARG A 238 -19.21 -25.75 8.96
N ALA A 239 -18.23 -24.90 9.25
CA ALA A 239 -18.36 -23.48 9.46
C ALA A 239 -17.21 -22.81 8.71
N PRO A 240 -17.35 -22.56 7.40
CA PRO A 240 -16.25 -22.12 6.56
C PRO A 240 -15.76 -20.70 6.88
N GLY A 241 -16.59 -19.91 7.57
CA GLY A 241 -16.24 -18.56 7.97
C GLY A 241 -16.07 -17.58 6.82
N PRO A 242 -15.50 -16.40 7.07
CA PRO A 242 -15.35 -15.36 6.06
C PRO A 242 -14.38 -15.75 4.94
N ILE A 243 -13.34 -16.53 5.25
CA ILE A 243 -12.27 -16.90 4.29
C ILE A 243 -12.86 -17.55 3.03
N ALA A 244 -13.81 -18.48 3.18
CA ALA A 244 -14.41 -19.15 2.04
C ALA A 244 -15.19 -18.18 1.14
N ALA A 245 -16.05 -17.35 1.73
CA ALA A 245 -16.85 -16.37 0.99
C ALA A 245 -15.95 -15.33 0.26
N LEU A 246 -14.91 -14.84 0.92
CA LEU A 246 -13.98 -13.85 0.36
C LEU A 246 -13.13 -14.42 -0.79
N LEU A 247 -12.73 -15.70 -0.71
CA LEU A 247 -12.01 -16.36 -1.79
C LEU A 247 -12.90 -16.70 -2.98
N GLU A 248 -14.14 -17.12 -2.73
CA GLU A 248 -15.08 -17.59 -3.75
C GLU A 248 -15.65 -16.45 -4.60
N ASP A 249 -15.94 -15.28 -3.99
CA ASP A 249 -16.61 -14.18 -4.67
C ASP A 249 -15.67 -13.38 -5.58
N GLU A 250 -15.99 -13.37 -6.88
CA GLU A 250 -15.16 -12.68 -7.90
C GLU A 250 -15.11 -11.15 -7.74
N ARG A 251 -16.01 -10.55 -6.96
CA ARG A 251 -16.04 -9.10 -6.67
C ARG A 251 -14.98 -8.69 -5.65
N VAL A 252 -14.40 -9.66 -4.92
CA VAL A 252 -13.51 -9.39 -3.80
C VAL A 252 -12.05 -9.47 -4.22
N THR A 253 -11.29 -8.43 -3.93
CA THR A 253 -9.82 -8.45 -3.95
C THR A 253 -9.32 -8.88 -2.56
N VAL A 254 -8.38 -9.80 -2.50
CA VAL A 254 -7.80 -10.30 -1.25
C VAL A 254 -6.43 -9.69 -1.01
N GLU A 255 -6.26 -9.04 0.14
CA GLU A 255 -4.95 -8.57 0.58
C GLU A 255 -4.17 -9.71 1.22
N LEU A 256 -2.87 -9.81 0.92
CA LEU A 256 -1.96 -10.81 1.48
C LEU A 256 -0.66 -10.15 1.95
N ILE A 257 -0.23 -10.45 3.18
CA ILE A 257 1.07 -10.05 3.74
C ILE A 257 2.07 -11.18 3.43
N ASN A 258 2.90 -11.00 2.42
CA ASN A 258 3.86 -12.02 1.99
C ASN A 258 5.24 -11.83 2.62
N ASP A 259 5.32 -11.84 3.94
CA ASP A 259 6.57 -11.73 4.72
C ASP A 259 7.14 -13.10 5.15
N GLY A 260 6.35 -14.19 5.02
CA GLY A 260 6.71 -15.54 5.47
C GLY A 260 6.45 -15.80 6.95
N THR A 261 5.88 -14.83 7.65
CA THR A 261 5.47 -14.93 9.06
C THR A 261 3.93 -15.00 9.16
N HIS A 262 3.24 -14.09 8.48
CA HIS A 262 1.78 -14.02 8.47
C HIS A 262 1.13 -15.17 7.71
N LEU A 263 1.77 -15.64 6.64
CA LEU A 263 1.26 -16.71 5.80
C LEU A 263 2.29 -17.83 5.62
N HIS A 264 1.84 -19.05 5.87
CA HIS A 264 2.57 -20.22 5.39
C HIS A 264 2.46 -20.30 3.86
N PRO A 265 3.50 -20.73 3.11
CA PRO A 265 3.44 -20.81 1.64
C PRO A 265 2.23 -21.57 1.10
N ALA A 266 1.77 -22.62 1.77
CA ALA A 266 0.57 -23.36 1.37
C ALA A 266 -0.73 -22.53 1.49
N ALA A 267 -0.81 -21.59 2.44
CA ALA A 267 -1.96 -20.69 2.57
C ALA A 267 -1.95 -19.63 1.48
N LEU A 268 -0.76 -19.11 1.15
CA LEU A 268 -0.57 -18.20 0.03
C LEU A 268 -0.96 -18.87 -1.30
N GLU A 269 -0.48 -20.11 -1.54
CA GLU A 269 -0.84 -20.90 -2.73
C GLU A 269 -2.33 -21.15 -2.82
N LEU A 270 -2.99 -21.46 -1.69
CA LEU A 270 -4.44 -21.62 -1.62
C LEU A 270 -5.17 -20.35 -2.07
N ALA A 271 -4.76 -19.19 -1.54
CA ALA A 271 -5.35 -17.90 -1.92
C ALA A 271 -5.18 -17.62 -3.42
N PHE A 272 -3.97 -17.77 -3.96
CA PHE A 272 -3.72 -17.57 -5.40
C PHE A 272 -4.50 -18.53 -6.29
N ARG A 273 -4.65 -19.80 -5.90
CA ARG A 273 -5.42 -20.77 -6.68
C ARG A 273 -6.91 -20.46 -6.74
N HIS A 274 -7.47 -19.92 -5.67
CA HIS A 274 -8.90 -19.62 -5.60
C HIS A 274 -9.25 -18.20 -6.06
N ALA A 275 -8.49 -17.20 -5.63
CA ALA A 275 -8.72 -15.84 -6.07
C ALA A 275 -8.23 -15.58 -7.50
N GLY A 276 -7.20 -16.31 -7.96
CA GLY A 276 -6.48 -15.97 -9.19
C GLY A 276 -5.58 -14.74 -9.01
N ALA A 277 -4.57 -14.60 -9.87
CA ALA A 277 -3.62 -13.49 -9.81
C ALA A 277 -4.32 -12.11 -9.89
N ASP A 278 -5.43 -12.03 -10.63
CA ASP A 278 -6.16 -10.77 -10.86
C ASP A 278 -6.94 -10.23 -9.65
N ARG A 279 -7.08 -11.02 -8.59
CA ARG A 279 -7.80 -10.62 -7.37
C ARG A 279 -6.92 -10.60 -6.12
N VAL A 280 -5.62 -10.79 -6.26
CA VAL A 280 -4.67 -10.69 -5.13
C VAL A 280 -4.01 -9.33 -5.13
N ALA A 281 -3.93 -8.68 -3.97
CA ALA A 281 -3.10 -7.52 -3.72
C ALA A 281 -2.09 -7.86 -2.62
N PHE A 282 -0.79 -7.79 -2.92
CA PHE A 282 0.22 -7.82 -1.89
C PHE A 282 0.29 -6.47 -1.20
N ILE A 283 0.24 -6.51 0.13
CA ILE A 283 0.36 -5.34 1.02
C ILE A 283 1.51 -5.53 1.98
N THR A 284 1.97 -4.45 2.57
CA THR A 284 2.97 -4.57 3.64
C THR A 284 2.33 -4.79 5.01
N ASP A 285 1.25 -4.09 5.32
CA ASP A 285 0.79 -3.94 6.70
C ASP A 285 1.96 -3.55 7.62
N ALA A 286 2.86 -2.71 7.07
CA ALA A 286 4.11 -2.35 7.71
C ALA A 286 3.87 -1.38 8.87
N MET A 287 4.62 -1.59 9.95
CA MET A 287 4.66 -0.67 11.07
C MET A 287 6.02 0.08 11.12
N ASP A 288 6.22 0.91 12.11
CA ASP A 288 7.38 1.82 12.23
C ASP A 288 8.74 1.14 12.03
N ALA A 289 8.86 -0.15 12.35
CA ALA A 289 10.13 -0.90 12.23
C ALA A 289 10.53 -1.22 10.78
N ALA A 290 9.62 -1.10 9.81
CA ALA A 290 9.94 -1.41 8.41
C ALA A 290 11.11 -0.55 7.91
N GLY A 291 12.11 -1.22 7.32
CA GLY A 291 13.32 -0.55 6.82
C GLY A 291 14.37 -0.22 7.90
N ILE A 292 14.13 -0.52 9.18
CA ILE A 292 15.09 -0.28 10.28
C ILE A 292 15.59 -1.59 10.90
N GLY A 293 14.66 -2.46 11.36
CA GLY A 293 15.02 -3.73 11.99
C GLY A 293 14.56 -3.88 13.43
N ASP A 294 15.22 -4.79 14.16
CA ASP A 294 14.85 -5.18 15.52
C ASP A 294 14.94 -4.03 16.52
N GLY A 295 14.03 -4.01 17.49
CA GLY A 295 13.93 -2.96 18.50
C GLY A 295 12.57 -2.85 19.14
N ARG A 296 12.34 -1.77 19.90
CA ARG A 296 11.05 -1.44 20.49
C ARG A 296 10.42 -0.26 19.78
N TYR A 297 9.14 -0.38 19.49
CA TYR A 297 8.36 0.56 18.70
C TYR A 297 6.95 0.73 19.29
N MET A 298 6.15 1.56 18.66
CA MET A 298 4.75 1.74 19.00
C MET A 298 3.87 1.41 17.79
N LEU A 299 2.69 0.84 18.04
CA LEU A 299 1.61 0.75 17.05
C LEU A 299 0.35 1.34 17.69
N GLY A 300 -0.02 2.54 17.28
CA GLY A 300 -0.99 3.33 18.03
C GLY A 300 -0.56 3.47 19.49
N PRO A 301 -1.44 3.15 20.46
CA PRO A 301 -1.10 3.22 21.89
C PRO A 301 -0.36 1.99 22.43
N LEU A 302 -0.07 0.98 21.59
CA LEU A 302 0.44 -0.32 22.04
C LEU A 302 1.95 -0.44 21.81
N GLU A 303 2.67 -0.99 22.81
CA GLU A 303 4.10 -1.24 22.73
C GLU A 303 4.39 -2.54 21.94
N VAL A 304 5.31 -2.47 20.98
CA VAL A 304 5.71 -3.56 20.09
C VAL A 304 7.19 -3.84 20.25
N GLU A 305 7.57 -5.11 20.35
CA GLU A 305 8.95 -5.57 20.26
C GLU A 305 9.15 -6.29 18.92
N VAL A 306 10.18 -5.88 18.19
CA VAL A 306 10.61 -6.55 16.96
C VAL A 306 11.85 -7.36 17.25
N SER A 307 11.79 -8.66 16.97
CA SER A 307 12.90 -9.58 17.11
C SER A 307 12.93 -10.52 15.90
N GLU A 308 14.10 -10.70 15.31
CA GLU A 308 14.30 -11.50 14.10
C GLU A 308 13.34 -11.07 12.95
N GLY A 309 13.06 -9.76 12.88
CA GLY A 309 12.18 -9.16 11.88
C GLY A 309 10.69 -9.38 12.12
N VAL A 310 10.27 -10.01 13.22
CA VAL A 310 8.86 -10.24 13.57
C VAL A 310 8.42 -9.26 14.65
N ALA A 311 7.39 -8.46 14.34
CA ALA A 311 6.80 -7.51 15.26
C ALA A 311 5.72 -8.19 16.12
N ARG A 312 5.80 -8.02 17.45
CA ARG A 312 4.81 -8.57 18.39
C ARG A 312 4.47 -7.56 19.46
N LEU A 313 3.22 -7.56 19.87
CA LEU A 313 2.83 -6.81 21.08
C LEU A 313 3.63 -7.31 22.29
N VAL A 314 4.16 -6.37 23.08
CA VAL A 314 4.83 -6.68 24.35
C VAL A 314 3.85 -7.34 25.32
N GLU A 315 2.60 -6.86 25.34
CA GLU A 315 1.52 -7.49 26.09
C GLU A 315 0.69 -8.42 25.20
N GLY A 316 0.57 -9.69 25.56
CA GLY A 316 -0.25 -10.68 24.84
C GLY A 316 0.46 -11.38 23.67
N GLY A 317 1.56 -10.87 23.12
CA GLY A 317 2.42 -11.54 22.14
C GLY A 317 1.85 -11.70 20.74
N SER A 318 0.69 -11.08 20.44
CA SER A 318 0.10 -11.09 19.09
C SER A 318 1.06 -10.45 18.08
N ILE A 319 1.07 -10.94 16.84
CA ILE A 319 1.76 -10.26 15.74
C ILE A 319 1.11 -8.88 15.56
N ALA A 320 1.91 -7.86 15.29
CA ALA A 320 1.50 -6.45 15.30
C ALA A 320 2.03 -5.73 14.05
N GLY A 321 1.27 -5.84 12.95
CA GLY A 321 1.73 -5.42 11.64
C GLY A 321 2.98 -6.17 11.20
N SER A 322 3.70 -5.64 10.23
CA SER A 322 4.91 -6.28 9.69
C SER A 322 6.11 -5.33 9.66
N THR A 323 7.28 -5.88 9.35
CA THR A 323 8.49 -5.13 8.97
C THR A 323 8.75 -5.21 7.46
N LEU A 324 7.75 -5.64 6.69
CA LEU A 324 7.85 -5.93 5.28
C LEU A 324 7.97 -4.64 4.45
N THR A 325 8.70 -4.75 3.34
CA THR A 325 8.70 -3.78 2.25
C THR A 325 8.32 -4.50 0.95
N LEU A 326 7.73 -3.81 -0.03
CA LEU A 326 7.18 -4.48 -1.21
C LEU A 326 8.25 -5.11 -2.13
N ASP A 327 9.49 -4.62 -2.12
CA ASP A 327 10.61 -5.28 -2.80
C ASP A 327 10.93 -6.66 -2.19
N ARG A 328 10.85 -6.77 -0.87
CA ARG A 328 11.03 -8.06 -0.17
C ARG A 328 9.86 -9.00 -0.45
N ALA A 329 8.63 -8.47 -0.48
CA ALA A 329 7.46 -9.24 -0.89
C ALA A 329 7.61 -9.76 -2.33
N PHE A 330 8.06 -8.89 -3.27
CA PHE A 330 8.36 -9.26 -4.65
C PHE A 330 9.38 -10.40 -4.73
N LYS A 331 10.54 -10.18 -4.14
CA LYS A 331 11.64 -11.16 -4.17
C LYS A 331 11.19 -12.51 -3.59
N ARG A 332 10.48 -12.50 -2.47
CA ARG A 332 9.94 -13.70 -1.85
C ARG A 332 8.93 -14.41 -2.75
N ALA A 333 7.97 -13.68 -3.32
CA ALA A 333 6.96 -14.23 -4.20
C ALA A 333 7.58 -15.02 -5.36
N VAL A 334 8.59 -14.44 -6.02
CA VAL A 334 9.26 -15.09 -7.16
C VAL A 334 10.19 -16.21 -6.72
N THR A 335 11.05 -15.98 -5.71
CA THR A 335 12.14 -16.92 -5.40
C THR A 335 11.74 -18.03 -4.45
N VAL A 336 10.82 -17.79 -3.52
CA VAL A 336 10.38 -18.74 -2.49
C VAL A 336 9.05 -19.36 -2.86
N ASP A 337 8.05 -18.52 -3.15
CA ASP A 337 6.68 -18.97 -3.40
C ASP A 337 6.45 -19.41 -4.84
N ARG A 338 7.44 -19.18 -5.73
CA ARG A 338 7.46 -19.66 -7.13
C ARG A 338 6.34 -19.08 -7.99
N LEU A 339 5.86 -17.90 -7.66
CA LEU A 339 4.96 -17.16 -8.54
C LEU A 339 5.71 -16.65 -9.78
N SER A 340 5.00 -16.48 -10.89
CA SER A 340 5.58 -15.80 -12.05
C SER A 340 5.89 -14.33 -11.74
N VAL A 341 6.84 -13.74 -12.46
CA VAL A 341 7.12 -12.31 -12.32
C VAL A 341 5.90 -11.48 -12.68
N GLU A 342 5.17 -11.89 -13.72
CA GLU A 342 3.94 -11.23 -14.19
C GLU A 342 2.83 -11.25 -13.14
N ASP A 343 2.54 -12.40 -12.52
CA ASP A 343 1.55 -12.51 -11.46
C ASP A 343 1.95 -11.68 -10.25
N THR A 344 3.24 -11.69 -9.91
CA THR A 344 3.80 -10.91 -8.80
C THR A 344 3.64 -9.40 -9.05
N VAL A 345 3.96 -8.92 -10.26
CA VAL A 345 3.76 -7.52 -10.66
C VAL A 345 2.28 -7.17 -10.66
N THR A 346 1.41 -8.07 -11.12
CA THR A 346 -0.05 -7.86 -11.09
C THR A 346 -0.54 -7.65 -9.67
N ALA A 347 -0.11 -8.49 -8.72
CA ALA A 347 -0.50 -8.37 -7.32
C ALA A 347 0.10 -7.15 -6.58
N LEU A 348 1.31 -6.69 -7.00
CA LEU A 348 2.00 -5.57 -6.36
C LEU A 348 1.69 -4.20 -6.97
N SER A 349 1.16 -4.15 -8.20
CA SER A 349 1.02 -2.90 -8.93
C SER A 349 -0.34 -2.76 -9.61
N ALA A 350 -0.71 -3.67 -10.51
CA ALA A 350 -1.90 -3.52 -11.35
C ALA A 350 -3.22 -3.63 -10.55
N ASN A 351 -3.35 -4.65 -9.71
CA ASN A 351 -4.56 -4.87 -8.91
C ASN A 351 -4.80 -3.76 -7.88
N PRO A 352 -3.81 -3.38 -7.03
CA PRO A 352 -4.00 -2.29 -6.09
C PRO A 352 -4.23 -0.95 -6.81
N ALA A 353 -3.61 -0.69 -7.96
CA ALA A 353 -3.90 0.50 -8.77
C ALA A 353 -5.34 0.51 -9.28
N ARG A 354 -5.85 -0.64 -9.75
CA ARG A 354 -7.24 -0.81 -10.20
C ARG A 354 -8.21 -0.58 -9.04
N LEU A 355 -7.94 -1.15 -7.88
CA LEU A 355 -8.76 -1.00 -6.68
C LEU A 355 -8.89 0.46 -6.25
N LEU A 356 -7.80 1.22 -6.35
CA LEU A 356 -7.79 2.67 -6.03
C LEU A 356 -8.38 3.55 -7.14
N GLY A 357 -8.77 3.00 -8.30
CA GLY A 357 -9.22 3.77 -9.46
C GLY A 357 -8.10 4.57 -10.13
N LEU A 358 -6.86 4.09 -10.09
CA LEU A 358 -5.67 4.76 -10.62
C LEU A 358 -5.05 4.04 -11.82
N SER A 359 -5.72 3.07 -12.45
CA SER A 359 -5.19 2.27 -13.56
C SER A 359 -4.84 3.09 -14.80
N ASP A 360 -5.43 4.27 -14.98
CA ASP A 360 -5.09 5.21 -16.05
C ASP A 360 -3.77 5.94 -15.83
N ARG A 361 -3.24 5.90 -14.60
CA ARG A 361 -2.04 6.63 -14.19
C ARG A 361 -0.86 5.74 -13.80
N VAL A 362 -1.10 4.67 -13.04
CA VAL A 362 -0.07 3.80 -12.46
C VAL A 362 -0.42 2.32 -12.64
N GLY A 363 0.41 1.42 -12.15
CA GLY A 363 0.17 -0.03 -12.14
C GLY A 363 0.67 -0.78 -13.37
N SER A 364 1.11 -0.09 -14.42
CA SER A 364 1.77 -0.72 -15.59
C SER A 364 2.67 0.27 -16.33
N LEU A 365 3.59 -0.25 -17.17
CA LEU A 365 4.55 0.54 -17.93
C LEU A 365 4.03 0.88 -19.36
N GLU A 366 2.83 1.42 -19.44
CA GLU A 366 2.20 1.79 -20.71
C GLU A 366 2.36 3.28 -21.01
N PRO A 367 2.51 3.67 -22.30
CA PRO A 367 2.58 5.07 -22.69
C PRO A 367 1.39 5.90 -22.18
N GLY A 368 1.69 7.08 -21.67
CA GLY A 368 0.71 8.02 -21.10
C GLY A 368 0.58 7.91 -19.58
N LYS A 369 1.02 6.82 -18.96
CA LYS A 369 1.03 6.67 -17.50
C LYS A 369 2.17 7.43 -16.85
N ASP A 370 2.08 7.63 -15.55
CA ASP A 370 3.14 8.24 -14.75
C ASP A 370 4.42 7.41 -14.88
N ALA A 371 5.57 8.07 -14.98
CA ALA A 371 6.85 7.38 -15.06
C ALA A 371 7.28 6.92 -13.66
N ASP A 372 6.55 5.93 -13.16
CA ASP A 372 6.72 5.24 -11.90
C ASP A 372 7.19 3.81 -12.19
N LEU A 373 8.46 3.52 -11.92
CA LEU A 373 9.07 2.24 -12.23
C LEU A 373 10.13 1.81 -11.23
N VAL A 374 10.36 0.51 -11.18
CA VAL A 374 11.42 -0.11 -10.40
C VAL A 374 12.35 -0.88 -11.33
N LEU A 375 13.64 -0.68 -11.17
CA LEU A 375 14.69 -1.44 -11.83
C LEU A 375 15.25 -2.45 -10.82
N LEU A 376 15.18 -3.73 -11.17
CA LEU A 376 15.68 -4.84 -10.36
C LEU A 376 16.82 -5.55 -11.10
N ASP A 377 17.78 -6.09 -10.37
CA ASP A 377 18.80 -6.98 -10.96
C ASP A 377 18.27 -8.42 -11.16
N ALA A 378 19.17 -9.32 -11.58
CA ALA A 378 18.85 -10.72 -11.80
C ALA A 378 18.45 -11.48 -10.52
N ASP A 379 18.84 -10.99 -9.33
CA ASP A 379 18.48 -11.52 -8.03
C ASP A 379 17.25 -10.83 -7.44
N PHE A 380 16.59 -9.95 -8.22
CA PHE A 380 15.44 -9.13 -7.86
C PHE A 380 15.71 -8.11 -6.74
N ASP A 381 16.96 -7.67 -6.60
CA ASP A 381 17.32 -6.57 -5.71
C ASP A 381 17.17 -5.22 -6.42
N ILE A 382 16.68 -4.20 -5.70
CA ILE A 382 16.47 -2.85 -6.26
C ILE A 382 17.81 -2.25 -6.71
N LYS A 383 17.83 -1.79 -7.95
CA LYS A 383 18.93 -0.98 -8.53
C LYS A 383 18.52 0.43 -8.88
N GLY A 384 17.21 0.68 -9.03
CA GLY A 384 16.68 2.01 -9.26
C GLY A 384 15.21 2.08 -8.94
N VAL A 385 14.76 3.24 -8.46
CA VAL A 385 13.35 3.57 -8.28
C VAL A 385 13.09 4.93 -8.86
N MET A 386 12.12 5.03 -9.75
CA MET A 386 11.69 6.29 -10.35
C MET A 386 10.25 6.57 -9.98
N ARG A 387 9.96 7.82 -9.61
CA ARG A 387 8.61 8.32 -9.35
C ARG A 387 8.40 9.63 -10.09
N HIS A 388 7.32 9.70 -10.87
CA HIS A 388 7.02 10.86 -11.72
C HIS A 388 8.21 11.31 -12.57
N GLY A 389 8.95 10.35 -13.14
CA GLY A 389 10.11 10.62 -13.99
C GLY A 389 11.38 11.09 -13.27
N ALA A 390 11.35 11.19 -11.96
CA ALA A 390 12.51 11.53 -11.15
C ALA A 390 13.05 10.33 -10.36
N TRP A 391 14.37 10.15 -10.36
CA TRP A 391 14.98 9.07 -9.59
C TRP A 391 14.87 9.33 -8.08
N VAL A 392 14.20 8.42 -7.38
CA VAL A 392 14.24 8.29 -5.90
C VAL A 392 15.52 7.55 -5.50
N VAL A 393 15.81 6.47 -6.22
CA VAL A 393 17.07 5.71 -6.15
C VAL A 393 17.65 5.71 -7.56
N ALA A 394 18.72 6.45 -7.79
CA ALA A 394 19.38 6.48 -9.09
C ALA A 394 20.17 5.19 -9.32
N PRO A 395 20.04 4.54 -10.49
CA PRO A 395 20.74 3.31 -10.76
C PRO A 395 22.25 3.55 -10.85
N GLN A 396 23.01 2.70 -10.18
CA GLN A 396 24.45 2.59 -10.36
C GLN A 396 24.67 1.51 -11.43
N LEU A 397 24.69 1.95 -12.69
CA LEU A 397 24.93 1.07 -13.82
C LEU A 397 26.44 1.09 -14.14
N ALA A 398 27.00 -0.11 -14.32
CA ALA A 398 28.42 -0.28 -14.61
C ALA A 398 28.79 0.17 -16.03
#